data_b0749771f909e6ade30793d532a059b2
#
_entry.id   b0749771f909e6ade30793d532a059b2
#
_cell.length_a   1.000
_cell.length_b   1.000
_cell.length_c   1.000
_cell.angle_alpha   90.00
_cell.angle_beta   90.00
_cell.angle_gamma   90.00
#
_symmetry.space_group_name_H-M   'P 1'
#
loop_
_entity.id
_entity.type
_entity.pdbx_description
1 polymer ?
#
loop_
_entity_poly.entity_id
_entity_poly.type
_entity_poly.pdbx_seq_one_letter_code
_entity_poly.pdbx_strand_id
1 'polypeptide(L)'
;MVNFETQSGENPIQLSHAETDALLAAVSEQLNQNTFNADDQKILKQMIESMGDSRGMVRLSFAEALGKVGKPVTPLLLQAVANHPNPVVRRASTKTLTLIADPIAVPTLVNALLNDEDNVVKGSSVGALAKIGEAAVPALLEILASSEYPESAKGYAVWALAFIGAGAKEYLYREINSDSPEVRAAVVGAIAKIAEERTEAEAFQILINALTDASPIVRCEAAVALGSLAHQPAIPNLIELLHHLDWETRKAAALALMKIGDVIALEPLQTALTEEQEAGVQAVIKLAISQLEKD
;
A
#
# COMPACT_ATOMS: atom_id res chain seq x y z
N MET A 1 -8.36 19.15 31.25
CA MET A 1 -7.03 18.72 31.77
C MET A 1 -7.25 17.43 32.52
N VAL A 2 -6.95 16.29 31.91
CA VAL A 2 -6.98 14.99 32.58
C VAL A 2 -5.51 14.60 32.76
N ASN A 3 -5.07 14.57 34.02
CA ASN A 3 -3.73 14.14 34.40
C ASN A 3 -3.60 12.63 34.09
N PHE A 4 -2.77 12.27 33.13
CA PHE A 4 -2.25 10.93 33.03
C PHE A 4 -1.07 10.79 33.99
N GLU A 5 -1.32 10.13 35.11
CA GLU A 5 -0.27 9.66 35.99
C GLU A 5 0.63 8.68 35.26
N THR A 6 1.90 9.03 35.14
CA THR A 6 2.98 8.16 34.71
C THR A 6 3.08 6.95 35.64
N GLN A 7 2.53 5.81 35.21
CA GLN A 7 2.80 4.55 35.91
C GLN A 7 4.27 4.16 35.69
N SER A 8 4.94 4.01 36.83
CA SER A 8 6.30 3.57 37.04
C SER A 8 6.74 2.44 36.13
N GLY A 9 7.89 2.65 35.46
CA GLY A 9 8.55 1.64 34.62
C GLY A 9 8.92 0.39 35.38
N GLU A 10 8.19 -0.68 35.16
CA GLU A 10 8.71 -2.03 35.34
C GLU A 10 9.66 -2.31 34.18
N ASN A 11 10.93 -2.57 34.47
CA ASN A 11 11.88 -3.04 33.46
C ASN A 11 11.29 -4.27 32.77
N PRO A 12 11.31 -4.34 31.43
CA PRO A 12 10.81 -5.51 30.73
C PRO A 12 11.55 -6.76 31.24
N ILE A 13 10.78 -7.74 31.72
CA ILE A 13 11.33 -9.02 32.24
C ILE A 13 11.88 -9.77 31.02
N GLN A 14 13.17 -9.64 30.79
CA GLN A 14 13.86 -10.37 29.73
C GLN A 14 14.02 -11.83 30.17
N LEU A 15 13.21 -12.73 29.57
CA LEU A 15 13.30 -14.17 29.80
C LEU A 15 14.62 -14.72 29.24
N SER A 16 15.19 -15.73 29.94
CA SER A 16 16.26 -16.54 29.35
C SER A 16 15.75 -17.38 28.19
N HIS A 17 16.65 -17.86 27.32
CA HIS A 17 16.25 -18.71 26.18
C HIS A 17 15.44 -19.94 26.63
N ALA A 18 15.81 -20.57 27.76
CA ALA A 18 15.09 -21.72 28.27
C ALA A 18 13.67 -21.38 28.73
N GLU A 19 13.50 -20.24 29.44
CA GLU A 19 12.19 -19.75 29.85
C GLU A 19 11.33 -19.36 28.64
N THR A 20 11.92 -18.72 27.61
CA THR A 20 11.25 -18.37 26.36
C THR A 20 10.76 -19.62 25.63
N ASP A 21 11.58 -20.68 25.56
CA ASP A 21 11.21 -21.93 24.90
C ASP A 21 10.11 -22.66 25.68
N ALA A 22 10.17 -22.67 27.04
CA ALA A 22 9.13 -23.22 27.87
C ALA A 22 7.79 -22.47 27.73
N LEU A 23 7.83 -21.13 27.68
CA LEU A 23 6.65 -20.31 27.45
C LEU A 23 6.03 -20.63 26.10
N LEU A 24 6.85 -20.69 25.03
CA LEU A 24 6.37 -20.98 23.68
C LEU A 24 5.72 -22.37 23.59
N ALA A 25 6.33 -23.37 24.22
CA ALA A 25 5.79 -24.74 24.26
C ALA A 25 4.43 -24.76 24.98
N ALA A 26 4.32 -24.16 26.17
CA ALA A 26 3.09 -24.12 26.96
C ALA A 26 1.96 -23.37 26.20
N VAL A 27 2.25 -22.21 25.61
CA VAL A 27 1.28 -21.43 24.81
C VAL A 27 0.83 -22.22 23.59
N SER A 28 1.77 -22.87 22.88
CA SER A 28 1.45 -23.65 21.69
C SER A 28 0.53 -24.83 22.02
N GLU A 29 0.79 -25.51 23.14
CA GLU A 29 -0.06 -26.61 23.61
C GLU A 29 -1.47 -26.11 23.96
N GLN A 30 -1.58 -25.03 24.73
CA GLN A 30 -2.88 -24.46 25.10
C GLN A 30 -3.68 -23.97 23.89
N LEU A 31 -3.03 -23.34 22.88
CA LEU A 31 -3.68 -22.93 21.64
C LEU A 31 -4.17 -24.13 20.82
N ASN A 32 -3.38 -25.22 20.76
CA ASN A 32 -3.78 -26.43 20.04
C ASN A 32 -4.94 -27.16 20.73
N GLN A 33 -5.02 -27.08 22.07
CA GLN A 33 -6.10 -27.66 22.87
C GLN A 33 -7.32 -26.74 23.03
N ASN A 34 -7.28 -25.51 22.48
CA ASN A 34 -8.28 -24.45 22.69
C ASN A 34 -8.53 -24.13 24.17
N THR A 35 -7.49 -24.21 25.01
CA THR A 35 -7.53 -23.92 26.45
C THR A 35 -6.81 -22.63 26.83
N PHE A 36 -6.23 -21.93 25.85
CA PHE A 36 -5.53 -20.68 26.07
C PHE A 36 -6.47 -19.58 26.59
N ASN A 37 -6.08 -18.95 27.71
CA ASN A 37 -6.81 -17.82 28.28
C ASN A 37 -6.37 -16.51 27.63
N ALA A 38 -7.17 -15.99 26.70
CA ALA A 38 -6.89 -14.74 25.99
C ALA A 38 -7.00 -13.46 26.88
N ASP A 39 -7.52 -13.58 28.11
CA ASP A 39 -7.61 -12.49 29.08
C ASP A 39 -6.39 -12.40 30.00
N ASP A 40 -5.47 -13.38 29.94
CA ASP A 40 -4.25 -13.37 30.74
C ASP A 40 -3.24 -12.34 30.22
N GLN A 41 -3.40 -11.11 30.68
CA GLN A 41 -2.56 -9.98 30.30
C GLN A 41 -1.07 -10.20 30.61
N LYS A 42 -0.75 -10.99 31.61
CA LYS A 42 0.64 -11.28 32.00
C LYS A 42 1.30 -12.16 30.92
N ILE A 43 0.65 -13.24 30.54
CA ILE A 43 1.16 -14.15 29.50
C ILE A 43 1.26 -13.42 28.16
N LEU A 44 0.23 -12.65 27.78
CA LEU A 44 0.25 -11.88 26.54
C LEU A 44 1.41 -10.88 26.48
N LYS A 45 1.69 -10.15 27.57
CA LYS A 45 2.85 -9.25 27.65
C LYS A 45 4.17 -10.02 27.53
N GLN A 46 4.31 -11.16 28.20
CA GLN A 46 5.51 -11.99 28.10
C GLN A 46 5.73 -12.51 26.67
N MET A 47 4.67 -12.89 25.95
CA MET A 47 4.75 -13.30 24.55
C MET A 47 5.21 -12.14 23.66
N ILE A 48 4.72 -10.92 23.90
CA ILE A 48 5.12 -9.72 23.15
C ILE A 48 6.60 -9.40 23.41
N GLU A 49 7.05 -9.41 24.67
CA GLU A 49 8.47 -9.21 25.01
C GLU A 49 9.36 -10.28 24.36
N SER A 50 8.90 -11.53 24.30
CA SER A 50 9.60 -12.64 23.66
C SER A 50 9.74 -12.49 22.14
N MET A 51 8.97 -11.61 21.50
CA MET A 51 9.22 -11.21 20.11
C MET A 51 10.50 -10.38 19.93
N GLY A 52 11.18 -10.02 21.03
CA GLY A 52 12.53 -9.45 21.02
C GLY A 52 13.67 -10.49 21.02
N ASP A 53 13.39 -11.79 21.09
CA ASP A 53 14.39 -12.86 21.11
C ASP A 53 15.37 -12.76 19.92
N SER A 54 16.63 -13.08 20.15
CA SER A 54 17.67 -13.05 19.10
C SER A 54 17.41 -14.07 17.98
N ARG A 55 16.70 -15.16 18.27
CA ARG A 55 16.39 -16.25 17.34
C ARG A 55 15.16 -15.94 16.51
N GLY A 56 15.34 -15.79 15.18
CA GLY A 56 14.28 -15.39 14.24
C GLY A 56 13.05 -16.31 14.25
N MET A 57 13.26 -17.63 14.34
CA MET A 57 12.16 -18.60 14.36
C MET A 57 11.32 -18.49 15.63
N VAL A 58 11.94 -18.23 16.79
CA VAL A 58 11.23 -18.03 18.05
C VAL A 58 10.32 -16.80 17.97
N ARG A 59 10.85 -15.68 17.44
CA ARG A 59 10.05 -14.47 17.19
C ARG A 59 8.84 -14.73 16.28
N LEU A 60 9.06 -15.47 15.19
CA LEU A 60 8.00 -15.83 14.26
C LEU A 60 6.93 -16.69 14.95
N SER A 61 7.33 -17.70 15.73
CA SER A 61 6.39 -18.57 16.44
C SER A 61 5.53 -17.81 17.45
N PHE A 62 6.10 -16.82 18.18
CA PHE A 62 5.30 -15.95 19.04
C PHE A 62 4.35 -15.05 18.27
N ALA A 63 4.80 -14.48 17.15
CA ALA A 63 3.94 -13.67 16.29
C ALA A 63 2.75 -14.48 15.73
N GLU A 64 2.99 -15.71 15.30
CA GLU A 64 1.93 -16.62 14.85
C GLU A 64 1.00 -17.05 15.99
N ALA A 65 1.54 -17.34 17.18
CA ALA A 65 0.74 -17.67 18.35
C ALA A 65 -0.18 -16.48 18.74
N LEU A 66 0.36 -15.27 18.82
CA LEU A 66 -0.42 -14.05 19.08
C LEU A 66 -1.44 -13.77 17.95
N GLY A 67 -1.08 -14.06 16.70
CA GLY A 67 -2.01 -14.01 15.57
C GLY A 67 -3.19 -14.97 15.72
N LYS A 68 -2.97 -16.17 16.28
CA LYS A 68 -4.04 -17.14 16.62
C LYS A 68 -4.90 -16.68 17.79
N VAL A 69 -4.35 -15.98 18.78
CA VAL A 69 -5.12 -15.32 19.84
C VAL A 69 -6.09 -14.30 19.26
N GLY A 70 -5.63 -13.57 18.23
CA GLY A 70 -6.49 -12.65 17.46
C GLY A 70 -6.78 -11.34 18.18
N LYS A 71 -7.99 -10.80 17.97
CA LYS A 71 -8.39 -9.46 18.45
C LYS A 71 -8.17 -9.16 19.94
N PRO A 72 -8.30 -10.11 20.88
CA PRO A 72 -8.03 -9.83 22.30
C PRO A 72 -6.64 -9.26 22.59
N VAL A 73 -5.63 -9.61 21.79
CA VAL A 73 -4.27 -9.08 21.98
C VAL A 73 -4.02 -7.75 21.26
N THR A 74 -4.91 -7.30 20.39
CA THR A 74 -4.73 -6.06 19.60
C THR A 74 -4.31 -4.88 20.49
N PRO A 75 -4.96 -4.54 21.62
CA PRO A 75 -4.58 -3.37 22.41
C PRO A 75 -3.13 -3.41 22.91
N LEU A 76 -2.63 -4.58 23.31
CA LEU A 76 -1.24 -4.73 23.75
C LEU A 76 -0.24 -4.62 22.59
N LEU A 77 -0.58 -5.15 21.42
CA LEU A 77 0.24 -5.00 20.22
C LEU A 77 0.30 -3.53 19.77
N LEU A 78 -0.81 -2.78 19.86
CA LEU A 78 -0.83 -1.35 19.56
C LEU A 78 0.08 -0.56 20.52
N GLN A 79 0.03 -0.88 21.80
CA GLN A 79 0.92 -0.29 22.80
C GLN A 79 2.40 -0.61 22.48
N ALA A 80 2.70 -1.84 22.06
CA ALA A 80 4.04 -2.25 21.68
C ALA A 80 4.52 -1.53 20.41
N VAL A 81 3.70 -1.42 19.38
CA VAL A 81 4.04 -0.66 18.15
C VAL A 81 4.34 0.79 18.47
N ALA A 82 3.52 1.43 19.29
CA ALA A 82 3.64 2.85 19.58
C ALA A 82 4.83 3.19 20.49
N ASN A 83 5.17 2.34 21.46
CA ASN A 83 6.00 2.76 22.60
C ASN A 83 7.17 1.83 22.91
N HIS A 84 7.26 0.63 22.30
CA HIS A 84 8.28 -0.32 22.70
C HIS A 84 9.68 0.15 22.27
N PRO A 85 10.69 0.20 23.19
CA PRO A 85 12.02 0.73 22.88
C PRO A 85 12.78 -0.14 21.86
N ASN A 86 12.55 -1.44 21.84
CA ASN A 86 13.20 -2.36 20.92
C ASN A 86 12.48 -2.38 19.56
N PRO A 87 13.13 -1.91 18.46
CA PRO A 87 12.50 -1.91 17.14
C PRO A 87 12.17 -3.32 16.63
N VAL A 88 12.85 -4.37 17.11
CA VAL A 88 12.54 -5.76 16.74
C VAL A 88 11.14 -6.15 17.24
N VAL A 89 10.78 -5.75 18.47
CA VAL A 89 9.43 -5.99 19.02
C VAL A 89 8.41 -5.15 18.27
N ARG A 90 8.69 -3.86 17.97
CA ARG A 90 7.77 -3.03 17.15
C ARG A 90 7.49 -3.65 15.78
N ARG A 91 8.55 -4.12 15.07
CA ARG A 91 8.43 -4.81 13.77
C ARG A 91 7.58 -6.09 13.87
N ALA A 92 7.83 -6.91 14.89
CA ALA A 92 7.11 -8.17 15.10
C ALA A 92 5.64 -7.90 15.46
N SER A 93 5.37 -6.92 16.33
CA SER A 93 4.01 -6.51 16.70
C SER A 93 3.22 -6.00 15.48
N THR A 94 3.85 -5.19 14.63
CA THR A 94 3.23 -4.71 13.39
C THR A 94 2.90 -5.86 12.44
N LYS A 95 3.82 -6.83 12.29
CA LYS A 95 3.56 -8.04 11.48
C LYS A 95 2.47 -8.92 12.07
N THR A 96 2.38 -9.02 13.39
CA THR A 96 1.28 -9.74 14.06
C THR A 96 -0.07 -9.06 13.81
N LEU A 97 -0.12 -7.72 13.84
CA LEU A 97 -1.32 -6.96 13.47
C LEU A 97 -1.75 -7.21 12.02
N THR A 98 -0.81 -7.49 11.12
CA THR A 98 -1.15 -7.92 9.74
C THR A 98 -1.90 -9.25 9.73
N LEU A 99 -1.55 -10.19 10.61
CA LEU A 99 -2.25 -11.48 10.72
C LEU A 99 -3.66 -11.32 11.29
N ILE A 100 -3.83 -10.40 12.26
CA ILE A 100 -5.11 -10.16 12.94
C ILE A 100 -6.04 -9.31 12.08
N ALA A 101 -5.50 -8.33 11.37
CA ALA A 101 -6.22 -7.40 10.50
C ALA A 101 -7.39 -6.66 11.20
N ASP A 102 -7.19 -6.24 12.45
CA ASP A 102 -8.21 -5.53 13.23
C ASP A 102 -8.26 -4.04 12.82
N PRO A 103 -9.43 -3.52 12.38
CA PRO A 103 -9.55 -2.11 11.97
C PRO A 103 -9.20 -1.08 13.05
N ILE A 104 -9.31 -1.42 14.33
CA ILE A 104 -8.93 -0.51 15.43
C ILE A 104 -7.44 -0.14 15.39
N ALA A 105 -6.62 -0.93 14.68
CA ALA A 105 -5.19 -0.70 14.54
C ALA A 105 -4.85 0.46 13.59
N VAL A 106 -5.77 0.90 12.73
CA VAL A 106 -5.51 1.91 11.69
C VAL A 106 -4.83 3.17 12.24
N PRO A 107 -5.30 3.85 13.29
CA PRO A 107 -4.65 5.08 13.76
C PRO A 107 -3.20 4.88 14.22
N THR A 108 -2.94 3.77 14.95
CA THR A 108 -1.58 3.47 15.43
C THR A 108 -0.64 3.08 14.29
N LEU A 109 -1.14 2.32 13.31
CA LEU A 109 -0.36 1.92 12.14
C LEU A 109 -0.04 3.13 11.24
N VAL A 110 -0.97 4.07 11.07
CA VAL A 110 -0.75 5.34 10.37
C VAL A 110 0.32 6.16 11.09
N ASN A 111 0.22 6.30 12.41
CA ASN A 111 1.24 7.00 13.18
C ASN A 111 2.62 6.34 13.06
N ALA A 112 2.70 5.01 13.11
CA ALA A 112 3.96 4.27 12.94
C ALA A 112 4.52 4.44 11.51
N LEU A 113 3.68 4.41 10.49
CA LEU A 113 4.07 4.67 9.10
C LEU A 113 4.70 6.06 8.93
N LEU A 114 4.12 7.05 9.56
CA LEU A 114 4.57 8.45 9.44
C LEU A 114 5.82 8.72 10.27
N ASN A 115 5.87 8.26 11.52
CA ASN A 115 6.74 8.77 12.56
C ASN A 115 7.73 7.76 13.14
N ASP A 116 7.62 6.44 12.89
CA ASP A 116 8.59 5.49 13.44
C ASP A 116 9.99 5.74 12.86
N GLU A 117 11.00 5.64 13.70
CA GLU A 117 12.41 5.80 13.29
C GLU A 117 12.88 4.64 12.40
N ASP A 118 12.24 3.49 12.51
CA ASP A 118 12.62 2.26 11.84
C ASP A 118 11.85 2.05 10.53
N ASN A 119 12.54 2.07 9.41
CA ASN A 119 11.94 1.91 8.09
C ASN A 119 11.24 0.56 7.88
N VAL A 120 11.64 -0.49 8.64
CA VAL A 120 10.98 -1.80 8.55
C VAL A 120 9.64 -1.76 9.29
N VAL A 121 9.53 -0.99 10.38
CA VAL A 121 8.25 -0.73 11.06
C VAL A 121 7.33 0.04 10.11
N LYS A 122 7.82 1.12 9.47
CA LYS A 122 7.06 1.89 8.46
C LYS A 122 6.52 0.97 7.36
N GLY A 123 7.38 0.21 6.70
CA GLY A 123 6.96 -0.71 5.64
C GLY A 123 6.01 -1.82 6.10
N SER A 124 6.21 -2.35 7.31
CA SER A 124 5.30 -3.34 7.90
C SER A 124 3.93 -2.75 8.22
N SER A 125 3.87 -1.47 8.64
CA SER A 125 2.62 -0.74 8.87
C SER A 125 1.81 -0.58 7.59
N VAL A 126 2.47 -0.31 6.46
CA VAL A 126 1.83 -0.29 5.13
C VAL A 126 1.18 -1.63 4.83
N GLY A 127 1.93 -2.73 5.01
CA GLY A 127 1.40 -4.08 4.78
C GLY A 127 0.22 -4.43 5.70
N ALA A 128 0.24 -3.97 6.96
CA ALA A 128 -0.86 -4.16 7.90
C ALA A 128 -2.09 -3.35 7.50
N LEU A 129 -1.93 -2.07 7.11
CA LEU A 129 -3.01 -1.22 6.61
C LEU A 129 -3.64 -1.81 5.34
N ALA A 130 -2.81 -2.29 4.40
CA ALA A 130 -3.28 -2.96 3.19
C ALA A 130 -4.09 -4.22 3.52
N LYS A 131 -3.68 -5.01 4.50
CA LYS A 131 -4.38 -6.23 4.94
C LYS A 131 -5.69 -5.92 5.68
N ILE A 132 -5.76 -4.83 6.43
CA ILE A 132 -7.00 -4.34 7.04
C ILE A 132 -8.03 -3.96 5.96
N GLY A 133 -7.56 -3.46 4.82
CA GLY A 133 -8.41 -3.21 3.65
C GLY A 133 -9.19 -1.92 3.74
N GLU A 134 -10.48 -1.96 3.37
CA GLU A 134 -11.36 -0.80 3.20
C GLU A 134 -11.33 0.18 4.38
N ALA A 135 -11.26 -0.32 5.61
CA ALA A 135 -11.24 0.51 6.81
C ALA A 135 -10.00 1.43 6.90
N ALA A 136 -8.91 1.10 6.20
CA ALA A 136 -7.71 1.93 6.14
C ALA A 136 -7.77 3.02 5.07
N VAL A 137 -8.65 2.90 4.07
CA VAL A 137 -8.70 3.79 2.90
C VAL A 137 -8.86 5.26 3.28
N PRO A 138 -9.77 5.68 4.18
CA PRO A 138 -9.93 7.08 4.54
C PRO A 138 -8.63 7.72 5.03
N ALA A 139 -7.91 7.03 5.92
CA ALA A 139 -6.67 7.55 6.48
C ALA A 139 -5.52 7.62 5.44
N LEU A 140 -5.49 6.67 4.50
CA LEU A 140 -4.52 6.69 3.40
C LEU A 140 -4.79 7.83 2.42
N LEU A 141 -6.05 8.11 2.10
CA LEU A 141 -6.45 9.23 1.25
C LEU A 141 -6.18 10.59 1.93
N GLU A 142 -6.36 10.69 3.25
CA GLU A 142 -6.00 11.89 4.01
C GLU A 142 -4.50 12.21 3.90
N ILE A 143 -3.62 11.19 3.98
CA ILE A 143 -2.18 11.35 3.75
C ILE A 143 -1.90 11.93 2.35
N LEU A 144 -2.61 11.46 1.33
CA LEU A 144 -2.42 11.92 -0.06
C LEU A 144 -2.92 13.35 -0.28
N ALA A 145 -4.07 13.70 0.30
CA ALA A 145 -4.69 15.02 0.16
C ALA A 145 -3.92 16.14 0.87
N SER A 146 -3.16 15.80 1.93
CA SER A 146 -2.47 16.79 2.74
C SER A 146 -1.10 17.16 2.15
N SER A 147 -0.81 18.47 2.11
CA SER A 147 0.51 19.00 1.78
C SER A 147 1.52 18.89 2.93
N GLU A 148 1.06 18.53 4.13
CA GLU A 148 1.91 18.45 5.33
C GLU A 148 2.76 17.16 5.36
N TYR A 149 2.34 16.14 4.67
CA TYR A 149 3.07 14.86 4.65
C TYR A 149 4.13 14.81 3.55
N PRO A 150 5.31 14.22 3.86
CA PRO A 150 6.39 14.08 2.89
C PRO A 150 6.00 13.11 1.76
N GLU A 151 6.59 13.29 0.58
CA GLU A 151 6.35 12.43 -0.59
C GLU A 151 6.60 10.94 -0.33
N SER A 152 7.53 10.61 0.58
CA SER A 152 7.75 9.23 1.00
C SER A 152 6.52 8.61 1.69
N ALA A 153 5.81 9.38 2.52
CA ALA A 153 4.58 8.92 3.17
C ALA A 153 3.44 8.77 2.16
N LYS A 154 3.31 9.71 1.22
CA LYS A 154 2.36 9.61 0.11
C LYS A 154 2.63 8.38 -0.75
N GLY A 155 3.90 8.10 -1.08
CA GLY A 155 4.29 6.88 -1.80
C GLY A 155 3.86 5.60 -1.07
N TYR A 156 3.99 5.54 0.25
CA TYR A 156 3.49 4.43 1.05
C TYR A 156 1.96 4.32 1.01
N ALA A 157 1.25 5.43 1.06
CA ALA A 157 -0.21 5.44 0.97
C ALA A 157 -0.72 4.95 -0.39
N VAL A 158 -0.10 5.40 -1.50
CA VAL A 158 -0.37 4.89 -2.86
C VAL A 158 -0.18 3.38 -2.91
N TRP A 159 0.95 2.89 -2.39
CA TRP A 159 1.26 1.47 -2.40
C TRP A 159 0.23 0.64 -1.60
N ALA A 160 -0.17 1.12 -0.40
CA ALA A 160 -1.19 0.46 0.40
C ALA A 160 -2.54 0.40 -0.33
N LEU A 161 -2.98 1.52 -0.95
CA LEU A 161 -4.22 1.58 -1.72
C LEU A 161 -4.22 0.62 -2.91
N ALA A 162 -3.10 0.52 -3.64
CA ALA A 162 -2.95 -0.43 -4.72
C ALA A 162 -3.07 -1.89 -4.25
N PHE A 163 -2.54 -2.22 -3.06
CA PHE A 163 -2.69 -3.55 -2.47
C PHE A 163 -4.08 -3.85 -1.94
N ILE A 164 -4.81 -2.85 -1.46
CA ILE A 164 -6.21 -3.01 -1.05
C ILE A 164 -7.08 -3.32 -2.28
N GLY A 165 -6.85 -2.62 -3.38
CA GLY A 165 -7.46 -2.88 -4.69
C GLY A 165 -8.96 -3.18 -4.60
N ALA A 166 -9.34 -4.35 -5.13
CA ALA A 166 -10.74 -4.79 -5.18
C ALA A 166 -11.45 -4.90 -3.83
N GLY A 167 -10.70 -4.95 -2.71
CA GLY A 167 -11.27 -4.98 -1.36
C GLY A 167 -11.95 -3.68 -0.93
N ALA A 168 -11.69 -2.56 -1.64
CA ALA A 168 -12.28 -1.26 -1.37
C ALA A 168 -12.94 -0.63 -2.61
N LYS A 169 -13.38 -1.44 -3.57
CA LYS A 169 -13.91 -1.01 -4.87
C LYS A 169 -14.89 0.15 -4.76
N GLU A 170 -15.95 -0.01 -3.98
CA GLU A 170 -17.03 0.98 -3.84
C GLU A 170 -16.50 2.32 -3.33
N TYR A 171 -15.53 2.27 -2.43
CA TYR A 171 -14.89 3.46 -1.87
C TYR A 171 -14.03 4.16 -2.93
N LEU A 172 -13.17 3.41 -3.61
CA LEU A 172 -12.27 3.93 -4.65
C LEU A 172 -13.04 4.54 -5.83
N TYR A 173 -14.14 3.91 -6.27
CA TYR A 173 -14.97 4.42 -7.35
C TYR A 173 -15.67 5.74 -7.01
N ARG A 174 -15.96 5.99 -5.74
CA ARG A 174 -16.47 7.28 -5.29
C ARG A 174 -15.38 8.35 -5.28
N GLU A 175 -14.19 8.02 -4.80
CA GLU A 175 -13.08 8.95 -4.61
C GLU A 175 -12.36 9.34 -5.91
N ILE A 176 -12.72 8.74 -7.05
CA ILE A 176 -12.23 9.20 -8.37
C ILE A 176 -12.66 10.64 -8.68
N ASN A 177 -13.68 11.14 -7.99
CA ASN A 177 -14.19 12.51 -8.13
C ASN A 177 -13.66 13.45 -7.02
N SER A 178 -12.64 13.07 -6.27
CA SER A 178 -12.01 13.89 -5.23
C SER A 178 -11.50 15.22 -5.81
N ASP A 179 -11.60 16.30 -5.03
CA ASP A 179 -11.03 17.61 -5.41
C ASP A 179 -9.50 17.56 -5.52
N SER A 180 -8.80 16.69 -4.74
CA SER A 180 -7.34 16.51 -4.80
C SER A 180 -6.92 15.66 -6.00
N PRO A 181 -6.09 16.20 -6.92
CA PRO A 181 -5.54 15.44 -8.02
C PRO A 181 -4.62 14.30 -7.55
N GLU A 182 -3.94 14.43 -6.42
CA GLU A 182 -3.10 13.39 -5.82
C GLU A 182 -3.95 12.20 -5.39
N VAL A 183 -5.12 12.45 -4.79
CA VAL A 183 -6.09 11.41 -4.44
C VAL A 183 -6.60 10.74 -5.70
N ARG A 184 -7.05 11.51 -6.72
CA ARG A 184 -7.55 10.92 -7.96
C ARG A 184 -6.51 10.06 -8.67
N ALA A 185 -5.26 10.52 -8.76
CA ALA A 185 -4.18 9.74 -9.36
C ALA A 185 -3.93 8.41 -8.62
N ALA A 186 -3.85 8.44 -7.29
CA ALA A 186 -3.69 7.24 -6.49
C ALA A 186 -4.89 6.27 -6.64
N VAL A 187 -6.10 6.82 -6.71
CA VAL A 187 -7.33 6.03 -6.96
C VAL A 187 -7.29 5.39 -8.34
N VAL A 188 -6.82 6.10 -9.38
CA VAL A 188 -6.60 5.53 -10.72
C VAL A 188 -5.65 4.33 -10.66
N GLY A 189 -4.51 4.46 -9.96
CA GLY A 189 -3.57 3.35 -9.77
C GLY A 189 -4.20 2.14 -9.04
N ALA A 190 -5.02 2.38 -8.02
CA ALA A 190 -5.73 1.32 -7.30
C ALA A 190 -6.83 0.67 -8.17
N ILE A 191 -7.55 1.44 -9.00
CA ILE A 191 -8.54 0.93 -9.96
C ILE A 191 -7.87 0.10 -11.06
N ALA A 192 -6.66 0.48 -11.50
CA ALA A 192 -5.88 -0.33 -12.43
C ALA A 192 -5.62 -1.74 -11.88
N LYS A 193 -5.36 -1.85 -10.58
CA LYS A 193 -5.20 -3.15 -9.92
C LYS A 193 -6.49 -3.97 -9.92
N ILE A 194 -7.64 -3.32 -9.71
CA ILE A 194 -8.95 -3.98 -9.84
C ILE A 194 -9.17 -4.50 -11.27
N ALA A 195 -8.85 -3.69 -12.28
CA ALA A 195 -8.96 -4.06 -13.67
C ALA A 195 -8.09 -5.27 -14.03
N GLU A 196 -6.85 -5.31 -13.49
CA GLU A 196 -5.94 -6.44 -13.67
C GLU A 196 -6.49 -7.75 -13.05
N GLU A 197 -7.01 -7.66 -11.81
CA GLU A 197 -7.45 -8.84 -11.05
C GLU A 197 -8.80 -9.40 -11.52
N ARG A 198 -9.72 -8.54 -11.94
CA ARG A 198 -11.13 -8.90 -12.20
C ARG A 198 -11.60 -8.71 -13.63
N THR A 199 -10.82 -8.03 -14.48
CA THR A 199 -11.17 -7.72 -15.87
C THR A 199 -12.56 -7.03 -15.99
N GLU A 200 -12.91 -6.19 -15.01
CA GLU A 200 -14.22 -5.51 -14.97
C GLU A 200 -14.27 -4.35 -15.98
N ALA A 201 -15.26 -4.37 -16.88
CA ALA A 201 -15.43 -3.32 -17.90
C ALA A 201 -15.58 -1.91 -17.29
N GLU A 202 -16.22 -1.80 -16.13
CA GLU A 202 -16.41 -0.54 -15.41
C GLU A 202 -15.06 0.07 -14.97
N ALA A 203 -14.13 -0.74 -14.45
CA ALA A 203 -12.81 -0.29 -14.07
C ALA A 203 -12.05 0.28 -15.28
N PHE A 204 -12.06 -0.43 -16.42
CA PHE A 204 -11.44 0.06 -17.64
C PHE A 204 -12.09 1.38 -18.14
N GLN A 205 -13.41 1.51 -18.05
CA GLN A 205 -14.08 2.74 -18.44
C GLN A 205 -13.67 3.93 -17.56
N ILE A 206 -13.50 3.72 -16.24
CA ILE A 206 -13.01 4.76 -15.34
C ILE A 206 -11.57 5.17 -15.72
N LEU A 207 -10.70 4.21 -16.03
CA LEU A 207 -9.34 4.50 -16.48
C LEU A 207 -9.31 5.29 -17.80
N ILE A 208 -10.16 4.93 -18.77
CA ILE A 208 -10.30 5.68 -20.03
C ILE A 208 -10.79 7.10 -19.76
N ASN A 209 -11.80 7.28 -18.93
CA ASN A 209 -12.30 8.61 -18.57
C ASN A 209 -11.23 9.47 -17.89
N ALA A 210 -10.36 8.87 -17.06
CA ALA A 210 -9.27 9.56 -16.38
C ALA A 210 -8.19 10.10 -17.35
N LEU A 211 -8.12 9.63 -18.59
CA LEU A 211 -7.25 10.20 -19.62
C LEU A 211 -7.60 11.67 -19.96
N THR A 212 -8.82 12.11 -19.66
CA THR A 212 -9.28 13.49 -19.88
C THR A 212 -9.35 14.34 -18.62
N ASP A 213 -8.76 13.87 -17.51
CA ASP A 213 -8.72 14.63 -16.25
C ASP A 213 -8.01 15.98 -16.44
N ALA A 214 -8.45 16.99 -15.68
CA ALA A 214 -7.84 18.32 -15.71
C ALA A 214 -6.35 18.30 -15.27
N SER A 215 -5.98 17.37 -14.38
CA SER A 215 -4.63 17.27 -13.84
C SER A 215 -3.73 16.35 -14.69
N PRO A 216 -2.52 16.80 -15.04
CA PRO A 216 -1.57 15.96 -15.78
C PRO A 216 -1.16 14.70 -15.03
N ILE A 217 -1.04 14.72 -13.69
CA ILE A 217 -0.66 13.53 -12.92
C ILE A 217 -1.73 12.43 -13.04
N VAL A 218 -3.00 12.78 -13.10
CA VAL A 218 -4.11 11.82 -13.25
C VAL A 218 -4.12 11.24 -14.66
N ARG A 219 -3.97 12.10 -15.68
CA ARG A 219 -3.89 11.64 -17.09
C ARG A 219 -2.70 10.70 -17.30
N CYS A 220 -1.52 11.05 -16.77
CA CYS A 220 -0.32 10.22 -16.89
C CYS A 220 -0.49 8.86 -16.19
N GLU A 221 -1.06 8.85 -15.00
CA GLU A 221 -1.33 7.60 -14.26
C GLU A 221 -2.31 6.71 -15.03
N ALA A 222 -3.38 7.28 -15.58
CA ALA A 222 -4.33 6.54 -16.41
C ALA A 222 -3.69 5.95 -17.67
N ALA A 223 -2.85 6.72 -18.37
CA ALA A 223 -2.13 6.24 -19.55
C ALA A 223 -1.16 5.11 -19.18
N VAL A 224 -0.39 5.25 -18.09
CA VAL A 224 0.52 4.20 -17.58
C VAL A 224 -0.24 2.92 -17.23
N ALA A 225 -1.39 3.05 -16.56
CA ALA A 225 -2.25 1.94 -16.20
C ALA A 225 -2.76 1.17 -17.42
N LEU A 226 -3.38 1.89 -18.37
CA LEU A 226 -3.94 1.30 -19.60
C LEU A 226 -2.87 0.66 -20.48
N GLY A 227 -1.69 1.29 -20.56
CA GLY A 227 -0.54 0.71 -21.26
C GLY A 227 -0.03 -0.57 -20.59
N SER A 228 0.06 -0.59 -19.26
CA SER A 228 0.52 -1.78 -18.51
C SER A 228 -0.46 -2.95 -18.59
N LEU A 229 -1.76 -2.65 -18.68
CA LEU A 229 -2.84 -3.62 -18.87
C LEU A 229 -3.01 -4.07 -20.33
N ALA A 230 -2.21 -3.52 -21.26
CA ALA A 230 -2.32 -3.73 -22.70
C ALA A 230 -3.77 -3.57 -23.23
N HIS A 231 -4.50 -2.56 -22.71
CA HIS A 231 -5.91 -2.37 -23.00
C HIS A 231 -6.13 -1.71 -24.36
N GLN A 232 -6.25 -2.51 -25.43
CA GLN A 232 -6.42 -2.05 -26.80
C GLN A 232 -7.58 -1.05 -27.02
N PRO A 233 -8.76 -1.19 -26.36
CA PRO A 233 -9.84 -0.20 -26.53
C PRO A 233 -9.48 1.24 -26.17
N ALA A 234 -8.39 1.47 -25.41
CA ALA A 234 -7.93 2.83 -25.08
C ALA A 234 -7.07 3.48 -26.17
N ILE A 235 -6.65 2.75 -27.22
CA ILE A 235 -5.76 3.25 -28.28
C ILE A 235 -6.26 4.58 -28.88
N PRO A 236 -7.53 4.72 -29.28
CA PRO A 236 -8.01 5.99 -29.85
C PRO A 236 -7.80 7.19 -28.92
N ASN A 237 -8.11 7.04 -27.64
CA ASN A 237 -7.95 8.11 -26.65
C ASN A 237 -6.47 8.43 -26.40
N LEU A 238 -5.59 7.42 -26.38
CA LEU A 238 -4.14 7.61 -26.24
C LEU A 238 -3.54 8.31 -27.46
N ILE A 239 -4.04 8.03 -28.67
CA ILE A 239 -3.63 8.72 -29.90
C ILE A 239 -3.99 10.22 -29.82
N GLU A 240 -5.19 10.57 -29.34
CA GLU A 240 -5.58 11.97 -29.15
C GLU A 240 -4.63 12.68 -28.18
N LEU A 241 -4.17 12.01 -27.14
CA LEU A 241 -3.23 12.57 -26.15
C LEU A 241 -1.82 12.81 -26.71
N LEU A 242 -1.42 12.24 -27.83
CA LEU A 242 -0.15 12.57 -28.50
C LEU A 242 -0.06 14.05 -28.93
N HIS A 243 -1.19 14.75 -29.06
CA HIS A 243 -1.28 16.16 -29.43
C HIS A 243 -1.66 17.07 -28.24
N HIS A 244 -1.65 16.55 -27.01
CA HIS A 244 -2.00 17.32 -25.82
C HIS A 244 -1.00 18.46 -25.57
N LEU A 245 -1.44 19.60 -25.02
CA LEU A 245 -0.57 20.75 -24.73
C LEU A 245 0.54 20.44 -23.74
N ASP A 246 0.23 19.62 -22.71
CA ASP A 246 1.18 19.19 -21.71
C ASP A 246 2.08 18.06 -22.22
N TRP A 247 3.40 18.27 -22.15
CA TRP A 247 4.40 17.35 -22.68
C TRP A 247 4.48 16.04 -21.90
N GLU A 248 4.20 16.04 -20.59
CA GLU A 248 4.19 14.82 -19.75
C GLU A 248 3.07 13.89 -20.20
N THR A 249 1.90 14.44 -20.48
CA THR A 249 0.75 13.72 -21.04
C THR A 249 1.08 13.11 -22.41
N ARG A 250 1.71 13.87 -23.34
CA ARG A 250 2.16 13.33 -24.64
C ARG A 250 3.13 12.16 -24.48
N LYS A 251 4.11 12.32 -23.57
CA LYS A 251 5.09 11.27 -23.25
C LYS A 251 4.44 10.02 -22.69
N ALA A 252 3.51 10.18 -21.74
CA ALA A 252 2.80 9.05 -21.13
C ALA A 252 1.95 8.30 -22.16
N ALA A 253 1.28 9.02 -23.06
CA ALA A 253 0.50 8.45 -24.16
C ALA A 253 1.38 7.61 -25.11
N ALA A 254 2.53 8.14 -25.53
CA ALA A 254 3.46 7.43 -26.39
C ALA A 254 4.01 6.14 -25.73
N LEU A 255 4.34 6.21 -24.42
CA LEU A 255 4.75 5.02 -23.65
C LEU A 255 3.64 3.99 -23.52
N ALA A 256 2.40 4.42 -23.32
CA ALA A 256 1.25 3.53 -23.24
C ALA A 256 0.99 2.81 -24.57
N LEU A 257 0.99 3.54 -25.68
CA LEU A 257 0.84 2.97 -27.02
C LEU A 257 1.95 1.97 -27.35
N MET A 258 3.20 2.28 -26.97
CA MET A 258 4.32 1.35 -27.08
C MET A 258 4.09 0.05 -26.31
N LYS A 259 3.59 0.15 -25.08
CA LYS A 259 3.34 -1.03 -24.22
C LYS A 259 2.16 -1.88 -24.71
N ILE A 260 1.12 -1.24 -25.29
CA ILE A 260 -0.01 -1.95 -25.88
C ILE A 260 0.46 -2.76 -27.10
N GLY A 261 1.41 -2.23 -27.87
CA GLY A 261 2.06 -2.98 -28.95
C GLY A 261 1.22 -3.13 -30.20
N ASP A 262 0.18 -2.32 -30.42
CA ASP A 262 -0.69 -2.43 -31.62
C ASP A 262 -0.16 -1.55 -32.74
N VAL A 263 0.07 -2.15 -33.90
CA VAL A 263 0.60 -1.46 -35.10
C VAL A 263 -0.28 -0.32 -35.61
N ILE A 264 -1.55 -0.25 -35.21
CA ILE A 264 -2.46 0.87 -35.55
C ILE A 264 -1.95 2.22 -34.97
N ALA A 265 -1.10 2.19 -33.95
CA ALA A 265 -0.50 3.37 -33.36
C ALA A 265 0.70 3.90 -34.16
N LEU A 266 1.24 3.15 -35.14
CA LEU A 266 2.48 3.49 -35.85
C LEU A 266 2.36 4.81 -36.62
N GLU A 267 1.36 4.94 -37.48
CA GLU A 267 1.14 6.17 -38.27
C GLU A 267 0.87 7.41 -37.39
N PRO A 268 0.00 7.34 -36.36
CA PRO A 268 -0.18 8.43 -35.41
C PRO A 268 1.12 8.85 -34.68
N LEU A 269 1.94 7.88 -34.25
CA LEU A 269 3.23 8.17 -33.60
C LEU A 269 4.21 8.84 -34.58
N GLN A 270 4.29 8.38 -35.83
CA GLN A 270 5.12 9.01 -36.86
C GLN A 270 4.67 10.46 -37.15
N THR A 271 3.38 10.70 -37.20
CA THR A 271 2.82 12.04 -37.37
C THR A 271 3.16 12.95 -36.20
N ALA A 272 2.92 12.48 -34.96
CA ALA A 272 3.23 13.23 -33.75
C ALA A 272 4.72 13.57 -33.65
N LEU A 273 5.61 12.66 -34.10
CA LEU A 273 7.05 12.90 -34.11
C LEU A 273 7.45 14.10 -34.93
N THR A 274 6.75 14.38 -36.06
CA THR A 274 7.06 15.52 -36.94
C THR A 274 6.72 16.87 -36.31
N GLU A 275 5.78 16.89 -35.36
CA GLU A 275 5.26 18.09 -34.69
C GLU A 275 5.89 18.33 -33.33
N GLU A 276 6.50 17.29 -32.73
CA GLU A 276 7.00 17.32 -31.36
C GLU A 276 8.27 18.17 -31.23
N GLN A 277 8.31 19.03 -30.21
CA GLN A 277 9.43 19.93 -29.94
C GLN A 277 10.25 19.47 -28.69
N GLU A 278 9.64 18.73 -27.78
CA GLU A 278 10.31 18.27 -26.55
C GLU A 278 11.18 17.06 -26.82
N ALA A 279 12.48 17.21 -26.64
CA ALA A 279 13.46 16.16 -26.94
C ALA A 279 13.19 14.85 -26.19
N GLY A 280 12.70 14.94 -24.94
CA GLY A 280 12.34 13.78 -24.13
C GLY A 280 11.14 13.01 -24.66
N VAL A 281 10.16 13.71 -25.26
CA VAL A 281 8.99 13.09 -25.90
C VAL A 281 9.38 12.49 -27.24
N GLN A 282 10.17 13.22 -28.07
CA GLN A 282 10.72 12.70 -29.33
C GLN A 282 11.47 11.38 -29.14
N ALA A 283 12.30 11.28 -28.09
CA ALA A 283 13.05 10.06 -27.81
C ALA A 283 12.12 8.87 -27.52
N VAL A 284 11.05 9.09 -26.75
CA VAL A 284 10.06 8.06 -26.44
C VAL A 284 9.25 7.66 -27.67
N ILE A 285 8.80 8.62 -28.49
CA ILE A 285 8.05 8.33 -29.73
C ILE A 285 8.92 7.52 -30.70
N LYS A 286 10.20 7.89 -30.88
CA LYS A 286 11.14 7.12 -31.71
C LYS A 286 11.33 5.68 -31.21
N LEU A 287 11.41 5.52 -29.89
CA LEU A 287 11.50 4.20 -29.27
C LEU A 287 10.23 3.38 -29.55
N ALA A 288 9.04 3.99 -29.38
CA ALA A 288 7.76 3.35 -29.62
C ALA A 288 7.63 2.89 -31.08
N ILE A 289 7.96 3.76 -32.05
CA ILE A 289 7.98 3.43 -33.47
C ILE A 289 8.90 2.25 -33.74
N SER A 290 10.16 2.32 -33.26
CA SER A 290 11.16 1.26 -33.46
C SER A 290 10.73 -0.08 -32.86
N GLN A 291 9.93 -0.10 -31.79
CA GLN A 291 9.41 -1.34 -31.21
C GLN A 291 8.25 -1.90 -32.05
N LEU A 292 7.29 -1.07 -32.42
CA LEU A 292 6.14 -1.47 -33.23
C LEU A 292 6.48 -1.91 -34.67
N GLU A 293 7.64 -1.49 -35.21
CA GLU A 293 8.13 -1.94 -36.52
C GLU A 293 8.79 -3.34 -36.50
N LYS A 294 9.07 -3.88 -35.30
CA LYS A 294 9.74 -5.19 -35.13
C LYS A 294 8.76 -6.34 -34.86
N ASP A 295 7.58 -6.01 -34.38
CA ASP A 295 6.50 -6.98 -34.09
C ASP A 295 5.59 -7.12 -35.31
#